data_15acb758943a2b8d33a80b76609c14b2
#
_entry.id   15acb758943a2b8d33a80b76609c14b2
#
_cell.length_a   1.000
_cell.length_b   1.000
_cell.length_c   1.000
_cell.angle_alpha   90.00
_cell.angle_beta   90.00
_cell.angle_gamma   90.00
#
_symmetry.space_group_name_H-M   'P 1'
#
loop_
_entity.id
_entity.type
_entity.pdbx_description
1 polymer ?
#
loop_
_entity_poly.entity_id
_entity_poly.type
_entity_poly.pdbx_seq_one_letter_code
_entity_poly.pdbx_strand_id
1 'polypeptide(L)'
;MGNTSLLKDLLMRESHINAMRNSINIGDSIIINDSSWAFEKGKKPQLFKQVSFTDNNALENIIRGEVGVVLSEPRCEELYVELSYENKLLEKEMIDVYIPRLGITVCVLFTLVNGCTL
;
A
#
# COMPACT_ATOMS: atom_id res chain seq x y z
N MET A 1 -26.34 -10.08 28.01
CA MET A 1 -26.00 -8.69 27.66
C MET A 1 -24.51 -8.51 27.39
N GLY A 2 -23.60 -9.22 28.08
CA GLY A 2 -22.17 -9.14 27.83
C GLY A 2 -21.76 -9.52 26.41
N ASN A 3 -22.42 -10.53 25.81
CA ASN A 3 -22.13 -10.95 24.45
C ASN A 3 -22.50 -9.88 23.42
N THR A 4 -23.58 -9.13 23.69
CA THR A 4 -24.02 -8.07 22.80
C THR A 4 -23.03 -6.90 22.80
N SER A 5 -22.45 -6.60 23.97
CA SER A 5 -21.44 -5.55 24.10
C SER A 5 -20.15 -5.91 23.36
N LEU A 6 -19.69 -7.17 23.49
CA LEU A 6 -18.50 -7.66 22.81
C LEU A 6 -18.68 -7.65 21.29
N LEU A 7 -19.83 -8.10 20.81
CA LEU A 7 -20.15 -8.08 19.38
C LEU A 7 -20.17 -6.66 18.83
N LYS A 8 -20.74 -5.74 19.60
CA LYS A 8 -20.79 -4.32 19.23
C LYS A 8 -19.38 -3.74 19.10
N ASP A 9 -18.47 -4.09 20.01
CA ASP A 9 -17.08 -3.64 19.96
C ASP A 9 -16.36 -4.18 18.74
N LEU A 10 -16.58 -5.45 18.39
CA LEU A 10 -16.01 -6.05 17.18
C LEU A 10 -16.54 -5.38 15.91
N LEU A 11 -17.85 -5.11 15.86
CA LEU A 11 -18.46 -4.41 14.73
C LEU A 11 -17.94 -2.98 14.61
N MET A 12 -17.72 -2.30 15.72
CA MET A 12 -17.15 -0.95 15.71
C MET A 12 -15.72 -0.95 15.20
N ARG A 13 -14.89 -1.94 15.56
CA ARG A 13 -13.53 -2.09 15.04
C ARG A 13 -13.53 -2.30 13.54
N GLU A 14 -14.37 -3.21 13.06
CA GLU A 14 -14.52 -3.49 11.64
C GLU A 14 -14.99 -2.26 10.88
N SER A 15 -15.98 -1.56 11.42
CA SER A 15 -16.50 -0.31 10.86
C SER A 15 -15.43 0.78 10.82
N HIS A 16 -14.60 0.87 11.87
CA HIS A 16 -13.51 1.83 11.92
C HIS A 16 -12.44 1.54 10.85
N ILE A 17 -12.05 0.28 10.67
CA ILE A 17 -11.10 -0.12 9.64
C ILE A 17 -11.68 0.19 8.26
N ASN A 18 -12.93 -0.15 8.02
CA ASN A 18 -13.61 0.13 6.75
C ASN A 18 -13.73 1.64 6.49
N ALA A 19 -14.01 2.43 7.53
CA ALA A 19 -14.06 3.88 7.42
C ALA A 19 -12.71 4.47 7.04
N MET A 20 -11.62 3.96 7.61
CA MET A 20 -10.27 4.38 7.24
C MET A 20 -9.95 4.07 5.78
N ARG A 21 -10.30 2.88 5.31
CA ARG A 21 -10.13 2.48 3.91
C ARG A 21 -10.98 3.33 2.98
N ASN A 22 -12.23 3.58 3.36
CA ASN A 22 -13.17 4.37 2.57
C ASN A 22 -12.87 5.86 2.62
N SER A 23 -12.02 6.31 3.56
CA SER A 23 -11.65 7.72 3.65
C SER A 23 -10.63 8.14 2.60
N ILE A 24 -9.96 7.17 1.97
CA ILE A 24 -9.00 7.44 0.90
C ILE A 24 -9.72 7.34 -0.43
N ASN A 25 -9.84 8.45 -1.12
CA ASN A 25 -10.54 8.56 -2.39
C ASN A 25 -9.59 8.98 -3.49
N ILE A 26 -9.97 8.69 -4.73
CA ILE A 26 -9.25 9.18 -5.90
C ILE A 26 -9.14 10.70 -5.83
N GLY A 27 -7.95 11.22 -6.01
CA GLY A 27 -7.64 12.64 -5.91
C GLY A 27 -7.10 13.07 -4.55
N ASP A 28 -7.18 12.23 -3.53
CA ASP A 28 -6.65 12.54 -2.20
C ASP A 28 -5.13 12.57 -2.21
N SER A 29 -4.56 13.46 -1.40
CA SER A 29 -3.12 13.51 -1.16
C SER A 29 -2.75 12.60 0.00
N ILE A 30 -1.70 11.83 -0.17
CA ILE A 30 -1.18 10.89 0.83
C ILE A 30 0.33 10.99 0.91
N ILE A 31 0.89 10.44 1.98
CA ILE A 31 2.33 10.26 2.11
C ILE A 31 2.63 8.77 2.05
N ILE A 32 3.62 8.40 1.25
CA ILE A 32 4.09 7.03 1.17
C ILE A 32 5.09 6.80 2.30
N ASN A 33 4.71 5.96 3.27
CA ASN A 33 5.55 5.71 4.44
C ASN A 33 6.66 4.72 4.15
N ASP A 34 6.29 3.46 4.01
CA ASP A 34 7.22 2.38 3.79
C ASP A 34 6.54 1.38 2.86
N SER A 35 7.12 1.17 1.70
CA SER A 35 6.50 0.31 0.71
C SER A 35 7.50 -0.75 0.28
N SER A 36 7.37 -1.93 0.87
CA SER A 36 8.17 -3.09 0.48
C SER A 36 7.79 -3.62 -0.90
N TRP A 37 6.58 -3.35 -1.32
CA TRP A 37 6.03 -3.81 -2.59
C TRP A 37 5.57 -2.60 -3.39
N ALA A 38 6.45 -2.13 -4.25
CA ALA A 38 6.13 -1.01 -5.12
C ALA A 38 6.70 -1.26 -6.51
N PHE A 39 5.98 -0.83 -7.52
CA PHE A 39 6.49 -0.84 -8.88
C PHE A 39 5.92 0.35 -9.65
N GLU A 40 6.67 0.81 -10.61
CA GLU A 40 6.19 1.84 -11.53
C GLU A 40 5.07 1.26 -12.39
N LYS A 41 4.01 2.00 -12.60
CA LYS A 41 2.84 1.52 -13.35
C LYS A 41 3.25 1.01 -14.73
N GLY A 42 2.83 -0.21 -15.06
CA GLY A 42 3.19 -0.88 -16.29
C GLY A 42 4.52 -1.63 -16.27
N LYS A 43 5.26 -1.56 -15.16
CA LYS A 43 6.58 -2.18 -15.02
C LYS A 43 6.66 -3.18 -13.87
N LYS A 44 5.60 -3.95 -13.64
CA LYS A 44 5.56 -4.93 -12.58
C LYS A 44 6.68 -5.96 -12.76
N PRO A 45 7.58 -6.13 -11.78
CA PRO A 45 8.65 -7.13 -11.87
C PRO A 45 8.08 -8.53 -11.82
N GLN A 46 8.80 -9.48 -12.42
CA GLN A 46 8.41 -10.89 -12.39
C GLN A 46 8.60 -11.50 -10.99
N LEU A 47 9.56 -10.99 -10.24
CA LEU A 47 9.85 -11.43 -8.88
C LEU A 47 10.18 -10.23 -8.03
N PHE A 48 9.46 -10.06 -6.93
CA PHE A 48 9.76 -9.04 -5.94
C PHE A 48 10.81 -9.56 -4.98
N LYS A 49 11.90 -8.82 -4.84
CA LYS A 49 12.98 -9.13 -3.91
C LYS A 49 12.99 -8.10 -2.78
N GLN A 50 13.40 -8.53 -1.62
CA GLN A 50 13.57 -7.61 -0.50
C GLN A 50 14.66 -6.58 -0.84
N VAL A 51 14.34 -5.31 -0.60
CA VAL A 51 15.22 -4.20 -0.91
C VAL A 51 15.93 -3.75 0.36
N SER A 52 17.23 -3.51 0.25
CA SER A 52 18.00 -2.93 1.35
C SER A 52 17.65 -1.45 1.55
N PHE A 53 17.55 -1.02 2.79
CA PHE A 53 17.32 0.38 3.14
C PHE A 53 18.43 1.32 2.65
N THR A 54 19.60 0.79 2.37
CA THR A 54 20.75 1.56 1.89
C THR A 54 20.80 1.70 0.38
N ASP A 55 19.92 1.01 -0.34
CA ASP A 55 19.88 1.08 -1.81
C ASP A 55 19.08 2.31 -2.25
N ASN A 56 19.78 3.41 -2.52
CA ASN A 56 19.18 4.67 -2.95
C ASN A 56 18.61 4.64 -4.37
N ASN A 57 18.89 3.58 -5.14
CA ASN A 57 18.36 3.40 -6.49
C ASN A 57 17.07 2.57 -6.51
N ALA A 58 16.73 1.93 -5.40
CA ALA A 58 15.50 1.14 -5.32
C ALA A 58 14.29 2.07 -5.28
N LEU A 59 13.28 1.73 -6.08
CA LEU A 59 12.06 2.52 -6.17
C LEU A 59 11.43 2.74 -4.80
N GLU A 60 11.36 1.71 -3.96
CA GLU A 60 10.77 1.75 -2.63
C GLU A 60 11.44 2.81 -1.74
N ASN A 61 12.75 2.97 -1.86
CA ASN A 61 13.50 3.99 -1.12
C ASN A 61 13.35 5.39 -1.73
N ILE A 62 13.24 5.47 -3.05
CA ILE A 62 13.05 6.74 -3.76
C ILE A 62 11.72 7.38 -3.40
N ILE A 63 10.65 6.58 -3.32
CA ILE A 63 9.30 7.09 -3.07
C ILE A 63 8.96 7.25 -1.60
N ARG A 64 9.78 6.72 -0.71
CA ARG A 64 9.51 6.80 0.74
C ARG A 64 9.48 8.26 1.19
N GLY A 65 8.41 8.63 1.90
CA GLY A 65 8.21 10.00 2.38
C GLY A 65 7.67 10.97 1.33
N GLU A 66 7.47 10.52 0.10
CA GLU A 66 6.95 11.38 -0.95
C GLU A 66 5.44 11.57 -0.82
N VAL A 67 4.99 12.76 -1.19
CA VAL A 67 3.57 13.07 -1.30
C VAL A 67 3.08 12.59 -2.68
N GLY A 68 1.96 11.89 -2.68
CA GLY A 68 1.35 11.40 -3.89
C GLY A 68 -0.15 11.68 -3.94
N VAL A 69 -0.69 11.59 -5.14
CA VAL A 69 -2.12 11.73 -5.39
C VAL A 69 -2.69 10.37 -5.76
N VAL A 70 -3.74 9.96 -5.08
CA VAL A 70 -4.40 8.67 -5.32
C VAL A 70 -5.09 8.69 -6.67
N LEU A 71 -4.78 7.72 -7.51
CA LEU A 71 -5.33 7.61 -8.88
C LEU A 71 -6.34 6.49 -9.04
N SER A 72 -6.34 5.51 -8.16
CA SER A 72 -7.22 4.34 -8.29
C SER A 72 -7.77 3.91 -6.94
N GLU A 73 -8.83 3.14 -6.97
CA GLU A 73 -9.29 2.42 -5.80
C GLU A 73 -8.35 1.24 -5.51
N PRO A 74 -8.32 0.75 -4.27
CA PRO A 74 -7.53 -0.43 -3.93
C PRO A 74 -8.01 -1.65 -4.74
N ARG A 75 -7.04 -2.42 -5.22
CA ARG A 75 -7.31 -3.67 -5.93
C ARG A 75 -6.34 -4.75 -5.49
N CYS A 76 -6.76 -6.00 -5.59
CA CYS A 76 -5.89 -7.13 -5.33
C CYS A 76 -4.93 -7.34 -6.50
N GLU A 77 -3.64 -7.41 -6.17
CA GLU A 77 -2.58 -7.75 -7.11
C GLU A 77 -1.89 -9.02 -6.66
N GLU A 78 -1.61 -9.90 -7.61
CA GLU A 78 -0.80 -11.09 -7.36
C GLU A 78 0.67 -10.72 -7.52
N LEU A 79 1.45 -10.91 -6.46
CA LEU A 79 2.87 -10.60 -6.42
C LEU A 79 3.65 -11.88 -6.18
N TYR A 80 4.60 -12.17 -7.08
CA TYR A 80 5.52 -13.28 -6.91
C TYR A 80 6.73 -12.78 -6.14
N VAL A 81 6.92 -13.28 -4.92
CA VAL A 81 7.81 -12.70 -3.93
C VAL A 81 8.87 -13.70 -3.52
N GLU A 82 10.13 -13.25 -3.45
CA GLU A 82 11.25 -14.03 -2.94
C GLU A 82 11.25 -13.94 -1.41
N LEU A 83 11.02 -15.08 -0.77
CA LEU A 83 11.16 -15.24 0.68
C LEU A 83 12.45 -15.97 1.00
N SER A 84 12.84 -16.03 2.30
CA SER A 84 14.14 -16.57 2.72
C SER A 84 14.45 -17.96 2.19
N TYR A 85 13.43 -18.81 1.99
CA TYR A 85 13.62 -20.21 1.61
C TYR A 85 12.88 -20.62 0.33
N GLU A 86 11.99 -19.76 -0.16
CA GLU A 86 11.16 -20.09 -1.32
C GLU A 86 10.61 -18.83 -1.98
N ASN A 87 10.20 -18.97 -3.23
CA ASN A 87 9.42 -17.94 -3.91
C ASN A 87 7.95 -18.26 -3.71
N LYS A 88 7.15 -17.26 -3.39
CA LYS A 88 5.75 -17.45 -3.06
C LYS A 88 4.88 -16.44 -3.78
N LEU A 89 3.71 -16.89 -4.24
CA LEU A 89 2.68 -16.02 -4.80
C LEU A 89 1.85 -15.48 -3.64
N LEU A 90 1.81 -14.15 -3.51
CA LEU A 90 1.03 -13.46 -2.49
C LEU A 90 0.00 -12.56 -3.16
N GLU A 91 -1.17 -12.44 -2.56
CA GLU A 91 -2.17 -11.45 -2.95
C GLU A 91 -2.07 -10.26 -2.01
N LYS A 92 -1.91 -9.08 -2.56
CA LYS A 92 -1.80 -7.83 -1.79
C LYS A 92 -2.74 -6.79 -2.36
N GLU A 93 -3.32 -6.00 -1.47
CA GLU A 93 -4.11 -4.85 -1.85
C GLU A 93 -3.19 -3.70 -2.21
N MET A 94 -3.31 -3.22 -3.45
CA MET A 94 -2.44 -2.19 -4.02
C MET A 94 -3.28 -1.03 -4.52
N ILE A 95 -2.65 0.12 -4.60
CA ILE A 95 -3.27 1.36 -5.07
C ILE A 95 -2.30 2.09 -5.99
N ASP A 96 -2.82 2.75 -7.03
CA ASP A 96 -2.03 3.59 -7.90
C ASP A 96 -1.93 5.00 -7.34
N VAL A 97 -0.72 5.54 -7.33
CA VAL A 97 -0.42 6.86 -6.79
C VAL A 97 0.49 7.61 -7.76
N TYR A 98 0.11 8.84 -8.10
CA TYR A 98 0.98 9.75 -8.85
C TYR A 98 1.82 10.57 -7.89
N ILE A 99 3.12 10.62 -8.12
CA ILE A 99 4.06 11.39 -7.30
C ILE A 99 4.54 12.60 -8.10
N PRO A 100 3.95 13.79 -7.83
CA PRO A 100 4.24 14.98 -8.65
C PRO A 100 5.72 15.37 -8.68
N ARG A 101 6.40 15.28 -7.54
CA ARG A 101 7.81 15.67 -7.46
C ARG A 101 8.70 14.81 -8.37
N LEU A 102 8.34 13.56 -8.57
CA LEU A 102 9.10 12.63 -9.40
C LEU A 102 8.51 12.47 -10.81
N GLY A 103 7.28 12.91 -11.01
CA GLY A 103 6.59 12.79 -12.29
C GLY A 103 6.29 11.34 -12.68
N ILE A 104 6.13 10.44 -11.73
CA ILE A 104 5.88 9.01 -12.00
C ILE A 104 4.61 8.55 -11.32
N THR A 105 4.00 7.51 -11.89
CA THR A 105 2.88 6.80 -11.28
C THR A 105 3.39 5.45 -10.78
N VAL A 106 3.13 5.17 -9.51
CA VAL A 106 3.56 3.93 -8.85
C VAL A 106 2.37 3.16 -8.33
N CYS A 107 2.53 1.85 -8.23
CA CYS A 107 1.59 0.97 -7.57
C CYS A 107 2.22 0.53 -6.25
N VAL A 108 1.54 0.79 -5.14
CA VAL A 108 2.08 0.57 -3.80
C VAL A 108 1.08 -0.14 -2.91
N LEU A 109 1.56 -0.74 -1.81
CA LEU A 109 0.70 -1.37 -0.82
C LEU A 109 -0.26 -0.37 -0.20
N PHE A 110 -1.55 -0.67 -0.31
CA PHE A 110 -2.60 0.20 0.23
C PHE A 110 -2.54 0.33 1.75
N THR A 111 -2.23 -0.75 2.46
CA THR A 111 -2.18 -0.74 3.92
C THR A 111 -1.13 0.22 4.48
N LEU A 112 0.00 0.36 3.79
CA LEU A 112 1.07 1.28 4.21
C LEU A 112 0.75 2.74 3.88
N VAL A 113 0.00 2.96 2.83
CA VAL A 113 -0.46 4.29 2.43
C VAL A 113 -1.61 4.76 3.32
N ASN A 114 -2.46 3.84 3.73
CA ASN A 114 -3.69 4.12 4.48
C ASN A 114 -3.44 4.88 5.80
N GLY A 115 -2.32 4.62 6.47
CA GLY A 115 -1.98 5.29 7.72
C GLY A 115 -1.38 6.68 7.54
N CYS A 116 -1.23 7.16 6.32
CA CYS A 116 -0.45 8.35 5.99
C CYS A 116 -1.26 9.44 5.30
N THR A 117 -2.55 9.40 5.43
CA THR A 117 -3.44 10.41 4.89
C THR A 117 -3.17 11.76 5.57
N LEU A 118 -2.98 12.77 4.75
CA LEU A 118 -2.72 14.14 5.22
C LEU A 118 -3.98 14.84 5.74
#